data_c688fcd408880046678a96e15fcc01ed
#
_entry.id   c688fcd408880046678a96e15fcc01ed
#
_cell.length_a   1.000
_cell.length_b   1.000
_cell.length_c   1.000
_cell.angle_alpha   90.00
_cell.angle_beta   90.00
_cell.angle_gamma   90.00
#
_symmetry.space_group_name_H-M   'P 1'
#
loop_
_entity.id
_entity.type
_entity.pdbx_description
1 polymer ?
#
loop_
_entity_poly.entity_id
_entity_poly.type
_entity_poly.pdbx_seq_one_letter_code
_entity_poly.pdbx_strand_id
1 'polypeptide(L)'
;MATEDSPQRGYRAACPNCGAPVEFRSAASAFAVCSYCRSSIVRDGEALKRIGQVAELFDDHSPLQLGAAGRHQGAPFVLVGRLQYRYAEGTWNEWHALFDNGRSGWLSEDNGRYVFAFDAPLQEAAPAPESLRAGQSLTLAGQAWAVASVSAAKLIAAQGELPFKPNLERGFVVADVRNTRGEVGTLDYGDPAAPKWSIGRSVAISELAMTGLAESSEKTLKARGVECPSCGTALEVKLSTTQSIVCHNCHAVVDVSQGVGGDLQHYAQANGSEPQIPLGSVGTLAFALAPGDKKALPWQVVGYAERCEVDTGEDEQSFWREYLLYHRTEGFVFLVDAEDGWSWTAPITGVPERAGDGVKYQGALYRKLYDYTGKATYVLGEFYWKLERDARTYNTDYVGTGAFSARRINRERTGSGDTQEITWSAGETLSADAVLKAFKLAPEKSAALQRDALPSSGNAASLLAKLFFWGFVVVVLLMLFRCDGDERDCSQVRATYGEASAEYQNCLRSARSSGGRVGGGSWGGWSSGGGGSHK
;
A
#
# COMPACT_ATOMS: atom_id res chain seq x y z
N MET A 1 -27.55 38.44 19.54
CA MET A 1 -28.48 37.39 19.95
C MET A 1 -27.65 36.14 20.10
N ALA A 2 -27.35 35.78 21.35
CA ALA A 2 -26.68 34.54 21.67
C ALA A 2 -27.69 33.40 21.47
N THR A 3 -27.40 32.48 20.60
CA THR A 3 -28.16 31.23 20.47
C THR A 3 -27.87 30.41 21.71
N GLU A 4 -28.89 30.25 22.56
CA GLU A 4 -28.89 29.34 23.69
C GLU A 4 -28.58 27.92 23.15
N ASP A 5 -27.44 27.38 23.57
CA ASP A 5 -27.12 25.98 23.43
C ASP A 5 -28.21 25.14 24.09
N SER A 6 -28.98 24.41 23.30
CA SER A 6 -29.93 23.42 23.80
C SER A 6 -29.15 22.38 24.61
N PRO A 7 -29.38 22.24 25.91
CA PRO A 7 -28.63 21.26 26.69
C PRO A 7 -29.01 19.87 26.21
N GLN A 8 -28.03 19.18 25.61
CA GLN A 8 -28.13 17.73 25.43
C GLN A 8 -28.42 17.13 26.81
N ARG A 9 -29.62 16.58 27.00
CA ARG A 9 -30.00 15.97 28.27
C ARG A 9 -29.21 14.67 28.46
N GLY A 10 -28.00 14.80 29.01
CA GLY A 10 -27.24 13.67 29.50
C GLY A 10 -28.00 12.96 30.60
N TYR A 11 -28.11 11.65 30.54
CA TYR A 11 -28.64 10.83 31.62
C TYR A 11 -27.48 10.23 32.40
N ARG A 12 -27.51 10.37 33.73
CA ARG A 12 -26.49 9.80 34.62
C ARG A 12 -27.14 8.96 35.71
N ALA A 13 -26.70 7.74 35.90
CA ALA A 13 -27.17 6.84 36.95
C ALA A 13 -26.06 5.95 37.49
N ALA A 14 -26.28 5.34 38.64
CA ALA A 14 -25.34 4.39 39.20
C ALA A 14 -25.39 3.04 38.47
N CYS A 15 -24.23 2.45 38.23
CA CYS A 15 -24.11 1.10 37.67
C CYS A 15 -24.81 0.08 38.59
N PRO A 16 -25.76 -0.72 38.08
CA PRO A 16 -26.49 -1.69 38.89
C PRO A 16 -25.62 -2.84 39.44
N ASN A 17 -24.36 -2.96 38.98
CA ASN A 17 -23.43 -3.97 39.46
C ASN A 17 -22.42 -3.47 40.50
N CYS A 18 -21.82 -2.28 40.29
CA CYS A 18 -20.74 -1.77 41.15
C CYS A 18 -21.01 -0.39 41.76
N GLY A 19 -22.13 0.25 41.43
CA GLY A 19 -22.48 1.59 41.92
C GLY A 19 -21.74 2.75 41.28
N ALA A 20 -20.76 2.51 40.42
CA ALA A 20 -20.01 3.56 39.74
C ALA A 20 -20.92 4.38 38.80
N PRO A 21 -20.66 5.69 38.61
CA PRO A 21 -21.47 6.52 37.73
C PRO A 21 -21.35 6.06 36.27
N VAL A 22 -22.49 5.90 35.61
CA VAL A 22 -22.61 5.66 34.16
C VAL A 22 -23.33 6.85 33.55
N GLU A 23 -22.76 7.44 32.55
CA GLU A 23 -23.28 8.61 31.85
C GLU A 23 -23.69 8.22 30.42
N PHE A 24 -24.91 8.63 30.04
CA PHE A 24 -25.38 8.56 28.66
C PHE A 24 -25.50 10.01 28.15
N ARG A 25 -24.63 10.35 27.20
CA ARG A 25 -24.59 11.69 26.59
C ARG A 25 -25.68 11.89 25.54
N SER A 26 -26.15 10.79 24.94
CA SER A 26 -27.23 10.80 23.98
C SER A 26 -28.51 10.22 24.57
N ALA A 27 -29.62 10.89 24.34
CA ALA A 27 -30.95 10.36 24.67
C ALA A 27 -31.28 9.11 23.83
N ALA A 28 -30.68 8.96 22.67
CA ALA A 28 -30.83 7.80 21.79
C ALA A 28 -29.96 6.60 22.19
N SER A 29 -28.96 6.78 23.05
CA SER A 29 -28.10 5.67 23.49
C SER A 29 -28.87 4.73 24.38
N ALA A 30 -29.12 3.52 23.90
CA ALA A 30 -29.84 2.49 24.65
C ALA A 30 -28.91 1.60 25.47
N PHE A 31 -27.59 1.68 25.22
CA PHE A 31 -26.58 0.77 25.75
C PHE A 31 -25.34 1.52 26.22
N ALA A 32 -24.73 1.07 27.33
CA ALA A 32 -23.45 1.54 27.81
C ALA A 32 -22.65 0.42 28.48
N VAL A 33 -21.34 0.54 28.49
CA VAL A 33 -20.43 -0.32 29.25
C VAL A 33 -19.89 0.47 30.43
N CYS A 34 -20.06 -0.06 31.65
CA CYS A 34 -19.50 0.56 32.85
C CYS A 34 -17.98 0.58 32.78
N SER A 35 -17.35 1.75 32.89
CA SER A 35 -15.91 1.93 32.85
C SER A 35 -15.17 1.25 34.01
N TYR A 36 -15.85 0.97 35.12
CA TYR A 36 -15.28 0.36 36.32
C TYR A 36 -15.34 -1.18 36.31
N CYS A 37 -16.55 -1.72 36.14
CA CYS A 37 -16.75 -3.18 36.26
C CYS A 37 -17.06 -3.86 34.94
N ARG A 38 -17.02 -3.14 33.83
CA ARG A 38 -17.28 -3.63 32.45
C ARG A 38 -18.64 -4.33 32.28
N SER A 39 -19.56 -4.08 33.22
CA SER A 39 -20.92 -4.57 33.04
C SER A 39 -21.58 -3.91 31.84
N SER A 40 -22.23 -4.73 31.03
CA SER A 40 -23.11 -4.30 29.96
C SER A 40 -24.43 -3.81 30.57
N ILE A 41 -24.79 -2.60 30.27
CA ILE A 41 -25.94 -1.91 30.87
C ILE A 41 -26.89 -1.46 29.76
N VAL A 42 -28.14 -1.84 29.87
CA VAL A 42 -29.22 -1.35 29.00
C VAL A 42 -30.04 -0.31 29.78
N ARG A 43 -30.36 0.77 29.11
CA ARG A 43 -31.31 1.77 29.61
C ARG A 43 -32.72 1.36 29.20
N ASP A 44 -33.57 1.14 30.21
CA ASP A 44 -34.99 0.85 30.05
C ASP A 44 -35.78 1.98 30.72
N GLY A 45 -36.10 3.01 29.94
CA GLY A 45 -36.66 4.27 30.47
C GLY A 45 -35.65 5.00 31.37
N GLU A 46 -35.99 5.20 32.64
CA GLU A 46 -35.09 5.77 33.66
C GLU A 46 -34.30 4.70 34.44
N ALA A 47 -34.56 3.43 34.23
CA ALA A 47 -33.89 2.33 34.92
C ALA A 47 -32.68 1.80 34.12
N LEU A 48 -31.60 1.43 34.81
CA LEU A 48 -30.47 0.72 34.26
C LEU A 48 -30.56 -0.77 34.62
N LYS A 49 -30.42 -1.63 33.61
CA LYS A 49 -30.38 -3.09 33.80
C LYS A 49 -29.04 -3.64 33.37
N ARG A 50 -28.38 -4.42 34.24
CA ARG A 50 -27.21 -5.20 33.85
C ARG A 50 -27.68 -6.40 33.02
N ILE A 51 -27.05 -6.58 31.85
CA ILE A 51 -27.34 -7.69 30.92
C ILE A 51 -26.14 -8.62 30.64
N GLY A 52 -24.99 -8.29 31.22
CA GLY A 52 -23.78 -9.09 31.01
C GLY A 52 -22.50 -8.37 31.43
N GLN A 53 -21.40 -8.88 31.00
CA GLN A 53 -20.09 -8.26 31.14
C GLN A 53 -19.36 -8.34 29.79
N VAL A 54 -18.72 -7.25 29.39
CA VAL A 54 -17.95 -7.19 28.14
C VAL A 54 -16.51 -7.62 28.43
N ALA A 55 -15.88 -8.26 27.47
CA ALA A 55 -14.47 -8.60 27.54
C ALA A 55 -13.58 -7.35 27.67
N GLU A 56 -12.40 -7.54 28.21
CA GLU A 56 -11.39 -6.49 28.29
C GLU A 56 -10.96 -6.06 26.90
N LEU A 57 -10.87 -4.74 26.70
CA LEU A 57 -10.28 -4.19 25.47
C LEU A 57 -8.85 -4.67 25.33
N PHE A 58 -8.51 -5.09 24.13
CA PHE A 58 -7.14 -5.28 23.75
C PHE A 58 -6.46 -3.91 23.67
N ASP A 59 -5.35 -3.73 24.36
CA ASP A 59 -4.59 -2.46 24.31
C ASP A 59 -3.89 -2.35 22.95
N ASP A 60 -4.37 -1.44 22.12
CA ASP A 60 -3.87 -1.22 20.76
C ASP A 60 -3.18 0.14 20.60
N HIS A 61 -2.93 0.85 21.71
CA HIS A 61 -2.27 2.16 21.74
C HIS A 61 -2.84 3.19 20.76
N SER A 62 -4.10 3.05 20.39
CA SER A 62 -4.81 4.07 19.60
C SER A 62 -4.59 5.46 20.19
N PRO A 63 -4.31 6.48 19.37
CA PRO A 63 -4.30 7.87 19.85
C PRO A 63 -5.68 8.34 20.25
N LEU A 64 -6.75 7.64 19.81
CA LEU A 64 -8.13 7.97 20.15
C LEU A 64 -8.49 7.40 21.53
N GLN A 65 -9.38 8.10 22.23
CA GLN A 65 -9.95 7.64 23.49
C GLN A 65 -11.37 8.19 23.67
N LEU A 66 -12.14 7.58 24.56
CA LEU A 66 -13.47 8.11 24.90
C LEU A 66 -13.38 9.52 25.46
N GLY A 67 -14.27 10.39 24.99
CA GLY A 67 -14.28 11.81 25.33
C GLY A 67 -13.40 12.67 24.44
N ALA A 68 -12.55 12.09 23.57
CA ALA A 68 -11.89 12.88 22.55
C ALA A 68 -12.91 13.52 21.62
N ALA A 69 -12.70 14.79 21.28
CA ALA A 69 -13.61 15.59 20.48
C ALA A 69 -12.93 16.06 19.21
N GLY A 70 -13.70 16.28 18.16
CA GLY A 70 -13.18 16.73 16.88
C GLY A 70 -14.25 17.39 16.01
N ARG A 71 -13.88 17.67 14.75
CA ARG A 71 -14.80 18.21 13.75
C ARG A 71 -14.70 17.40 12.47
N HIS A 72 -15.83 17.02 11.92
CA HIS A 72 -15.91 16.40 10.61
C HIS A 72 -16.76 17.29 9.69
N GLN A 73 -16.17 17.77 8.59
CA GLN A 73 -16.82 18.72 7.67
C GLN A 73 -17.43 19.94 8.39
N GLY A 74 -16.70 20.45 9.40
CA GLY A 74 -17.13 21.60 10.21
C GLY A 74 -18.09 21.28 11.36
N ALA A 75 -18.75 20.12 11.36
CA ALA A 75 -19.64 19.69 12.44
C ALA A 75 -18.85 19.08 13.61
N PRO A 76 -19.05 19.57 14.85
CA PRO A 76 -18.37 19.04 16.03
C PRO A 76 -18.95 17.69 16.45
N PHE A 77 -18.08 16.80 16.95
CA PHE A 77 -18.44 15.50 17.50
C PHE A 77 -17.58 15.14 18.70
N VAL A 78 -18.07 14.17 19.48
CA VAL A 78 -17.34 13.54 20.59
C VAL A 78 -17.36 12.03 20.42
N LEU A 79 -16.24 11.36 20.69
CA LEU A 79 -16.15 9.90 20.73
C LEU A 79 -16.76 9.40 22.05
N VAL A 80 -17.90 8.73 21.98
CA VAL A 80 -18.68 8.30 23.14
C VAL A 80 -18.67 6.79 23.34
N GLY A 81 -18.32 6.01 22.31
CA GLY A 81 -18.26 4.55 22.35
C GLY A 81 -17.12 4.00 21.52
N ARG A 82 -16.74 2.77 21.80
CA ARG A 82 -15.73 2.03 21.04
C ARG A 82 -16.13 0.56 20.91
N LEU A 83 -15.96 0.02 19.73
CA LEU A 83 -16.05 -1.39 19.40
C LEU A 83 -14.67 -1.87 18.91
N GLN A 84 -14.24 -3.04 19.35
CA GLN A 84 -13.03 -3.66 18.87
C GLN A 84 -13.36 -5.00 18.22
N TYR A 85 -12.99 -5.13 16.97
CA TYR A 85 -13.25 -6.30 16.16
C TYR A 85 -11.96 -7.07 15.89
N ARG A 86 -12.12 -8.38 15.69
CA ARG A 86 -11.04 -9.29 15.26
C ARG A 86 -11.45 -9.99 13.98
N TYR A 87 -10.52 -10.12 13.06
CA TYR A 87 -10.61 -10.93 11.84
C TYR A 87 -9.34 -11.78 11.69
N ALA A 88 -9.18 -12.52 10.59
CA ALA A 88 -8.07 -13.45 10.41
C ALA A 88 -6.70 -12.74 10.44
N GLU A 89 -6.63 -11.51 9.93
CA GLU A 89 -5.38 -10.76 9.72
C GLU A 89 -5.14 -9.68 10.79
N GLY A 90 -6.03 -9.53 11.79
CA GLY A 90 -5.80 -8.58 12.85
C GLY A 90 -7.01 -8.11 13.64
N THR A 91 -6.91 -6.88 14.10
CA THR A 91 -7.98 -6.19 14.83
C THR A 91 -8.13 -4.77 14.29
N TRP A 92 -9.37 -4.27 14.29
CA TRP A 92 -9.64 -2.87 14.04
C TRP A 92 -10.60 -2.30 15.07
N ASN A 93 -10.67 -0.97 15.16
CA ASN A 93 -11.58 -0.27 16.03
C ASN A 93 -12.63 0.47 15.25
N GLU A 94 -13.83 0.57 15.84
CA GLU A 94 -14.85 1.51 15.42
C GLU A 94 -15.24 2.40 16.60
N TRP A 95 -15.06 3.68 16.43
CA TRP A 95 -15.38 4.69 17.42
C TRP A 95 -16.73 5.32 17.10
N HIS A 96 -17.66 5.21 18.03
CA HIS A 96 -18.97 5.88 17.93
C HIS A 96 -18.81 7.38 18.17
N ALA A 97 -18.98 8.15 17.10
CA ALA A 97 -18.93 9.60 17.11
C ALA A 97 -20.35 10.18 17.24
N LEU A 98 -20.60 10.89 18.33
CA LEU A 98 -21.86 11.58 18.56
C LEU A 98 -21.69 13.06 18.23
N PHE A 99 -22.44 13.55 17.24
CA PHE A 99 -22.46 14.95 16.84
C PHE A 99 -23.40 15.79 17.74
N ASP A 100 -23.13 17.08 17.86
CA ASP A 100 -23.94 18.02 18.69
C ASP A 100 -25.40 18.08 18.25
N ASN A 101 -25.72 17.81 17.00
CA ASN A 101 -27.06 17.71 16.46
C ASN A 101 -27.77 16.36 16.74
N GLY A 102 -27.15 15.48 17.52
CA GLY A 102 -27.65 14.15 17.85
C GLY A 102 -27.44 13.09 16.79
N ARG A 103 -26.79 13.42 15.66
CA ARG A 103 -26.43 12.45 14.62
C ARG A 103 -25.32 11.54 15.13
N SER A 104 -25.39 10.25 14.77
CA SER A 104 -24.31 9.27 14.98
C SER A 104 -23.50 9.06 13.73
N GLY A 105 -22.20 8.83 13.89
CA GLY A 105 -21.28 8.38 12.86
C GLY A 105 -20.27 7.41 13.45
N TRP A 106 -19.50 6.76 12.60
CA TRP A 106 -18.47 5.82 12.98
C TRP A 106 -17.12 6.26 12.43
N LEU A 107 -16.14 6.36 13.30
CA LEU A 107 -14.74 6.58 12.92
C LEU A 107 -14.03 5.24 13.05
N SER A 108 -13.88 4.55 11.91
CA SER A 108 -13.11 3.32 11.82
C SER A 108 -11.62 3.63 11.85
N GLU A 109 -10.89 2.86 12.61
CA GLU A 109 -9.43 2.97 12.77
C GLU A 109 -8.79 1.61 12.51
N ASP A 110 -7.92 1.58 11.53
CA ASP A 110 -7.10 0.43 11.19
C ASP A 110 -5.69 0.87 10.83
N ASN A 111 -4.69 0.39 11.58
CA ASN A 111 -3.26 0.62 11.32
C ASN A 111 -2.88 2.09 11.05
N GLY A 112 -3.48 3.04 11.82
CA GLY A 112 -3.25 4.47 11.66
C GLY A 112 -3.96 5.09 10.46
N ARG A 113 -4.87 4.35 9.80
CA ARG A 113 -5.78 4.84 8.79
C ARG A 113 -7.17 5.02 9.37
N TYR A 114 -7.85 6.06 8.93
CA TYR A 114 -9.15 6.42 9.48
C TYR A 114 -10.17 6.57 8.35
N VAL A 115 -11.37 6.04 8.59
CA VAL A 115 -12.52 6.21 7.72
C VAL A 115 -13.68 6.75 8.55
N PHE A 116 -14.23 7.89 8.17
CA PHE A 116 -15.45 8.40 8.77
C PHE A 116 -16.65 7.95 7.95
N ALA A 117 -17.51 7.12 8.53
CA ALA A 117 -18.65 6.50 7.87
C ALA A 117 -19.98 6.79 8.59
N PHE A 118 -21.05 6.73 7.82
CA PHE A 118 -22.42 6.90 8.30
C PHE A 118 -23.30 5.79 7.74
N ASP A 119 -24.25 5.34 8.54
CA ASP A 119 -25.30 4.43 8.09
C ASP A 119 -26.07 5.09 6.94
N ALA A 120 -26.33 4.32 5.90
CA ALA A 120 -27.05 4.76 4.71
C ALA A 120 -28.14 3.74 4.36
N PRO A 121 -29.29 4.19 3.80
CA PRO A 121 -30.30 3.27 3.36
C PRO A 121 -29.84 2.52 2.10
N LEU A 122 -30.08 1.21 2.06
CA LEU A 122 -29.95 0.41 0.87
C LEU A 122 -31.36 0.04 0.41
N GLN A 123 -31.74 0.50 -0.80
CA GLN A 123 -33.09 0.28 -1.33
C GLN A 123 -33.22 -1.10 -2.02
N GLU A 124 -32.14 -1.56 -2.62
CA GLU A 124 -32.01 -2.88 -3.21
C GLU A 124 -31.61 -3.93 -2.17
N ALA A 125 -31.88 -5.18 -2.47
CA ALA A 125 -31.41 -6.29 -1.64
C ALA A 125 -29.86 -6.35 -1.70
N ALA A 126 -29.22 -6.44 -0.53
CA ALA A 126 -27.79 -6.68 -0.47
C ALA A 126 -27.43 -8.02 -1.14
N PRO A 127 -26.33 -8.10 -1.89
CA PRO A 127 -25.88 -9.38 -2.44
C PRO A 127 -25.51 -10.34 -1.29
N ALA A 128 -25.70 -11.64 -1.52
CA ALA A 128 -25.28 -12.64 -0.53
C ALA A 128 -23.75 -12.62 -0.37
N PRO A 129 -23.21 -12.69 0.85
CA PRO A 129 -21.77 -12.57 1.07
C PRO A 129 -20.96 -13.65 0.32
N GLU A 130 -21.53 -14.85 0.15
CA GLU A 130 -20.89 -15.95 -0.57
C GLU A 130 -20.76 -15.68 -2.08
N SER A 131 -21.54 -14.73 -2.61
CA SER A 131 -21.48 -14.33 -4.02
C SER A 131 -20.43 -13.25 -4.30
N LEU A 132 -19.89 -12.62 -3.25
CA LEU A 132 -18.92 -11.53 -3.37
C LEU A 132 -17.50 -12.09 -3.50
N ARG A 133 -16.70 -11.46 -4.36
CA ARG A 133 -15.28 -11.79 -4.55
C ARG A 133 -14.46 -10.51 -4.66
N ALA A 134 -13.30 -10.49 -4.04
CA ALA A 134 -12.37 -9.36 -4.16
C ALA A 134 -12.05 -9.02 -5.62
N GLY A 135 -12.17 -7.76 -5.98
CA GLY A 135 -12.02 -7.26 -7.36
C GLY A 135 -13.27 -7.32 -8.22
N GLN A 136 -14.35 -7.92 -7.74
CA GLN A 136 -15.64 -7.90 -8.42
C GLN A 136 -16.22 -6.48 -8.41
N SER A 137 -16.78 -6.07 -9.55
CA SER A 137 -17.56 -4.83 -9.64
C SER A 137 -19.04 -5.13 -9.38
N LEU A 138 -19.68 -4.26 -8.62
CA LEU A 138 -21.12 -4.34 -8.34
C LEU A 138 -21.71 -2.93 -8.27
N THR A 139 -23.03 -2.86 -8.34
CA THR A 139 -23.78 -1.60 -8.18
C THR A 139 -24.55 -1.65 -6.88
N LEU A 140 -24.31 -0.67 -5.99
CA LEU A 140 -25.03 -0.47 -4.73
C LEU A 140 -25.41 0.99 -4.57
N ALA A 141 -26.60 1.25 -4.10
CA ALA A 141 -27.16 2.60 -3.94
C ALA A 141 -27.00 3.47 -5.21
N GLY A 142 -27.21 2.85 -6.39
CA GLY A 142 -27.08 3.52 -7.69
C GLY A 142 -25.65 3.86 -8.12
N GLN A 143 -24.63 3.32 -7.46
CA GLN A 143 -23.23 3.62 -7.74
C GLN A 143 -22.43 2.35 -8.02
N ALA A 144 -21.39 2.48 -8.85
CA ALA A 144 -20.44 1.38 -9.12
C ALA A 144 -19.40 1.29 -8.01
N TRP A 145 -19.19 0.09 -7.51
CA TRP A 145 -18.24 -0.26 -6.46
C TRP A 145 -17.38 -1.44 -6.89
N ALA A 146 -16.17 -1.49 -6.37
CA ALA A 146 -15.29 -2.66 -6.45
C ALA A 146 -15.16 -3.28 -5.05
N VAL A 147 -15.36 -4.58 -4.95
CA VAL A 147 -15.14 -5.33 -3.69
C VAL A 147 -13.65 -5.33 -3.38
N ALA A 148 -13.28 -4.76 -2.24
CA ALA A 148 -11.91 -4.77 -1.74
C ALA A 148 -11.61 -6.06 -0.95
N SER A 149 -12.50 -6.42 -0.02
CA SER A 149 -12.36 -7.61 0.81
C SER A 149 -13.73 -8.17 1.23
N VAL A 150 -13.74 -9.44 1.58
CA VAL A 150 -14.86 -10.10 2.27
C VAL A 150 -14.25 -10.87 3.43
N SER A 151 -14.54 -10.50 4.66
CA SER A 151 -13.88 -11.03 5.84
C SER A 151 -14.87 -11.52 6.89
N ALA A 152 -14.54 -12.64 7.53
CA ALA A 152 -15.22 -13.06 8.73
C ALA A 152 -14.66 -12.30 9.93
N ALA A 153 -15.53 -11.65 10.68
CA ALA A 153 -15.18 -10.82 11.81
C ALA A 153 -15.92 -11.24 13.07
N LYS A 154 -15.37 -10.88 14.21
CA LYS A 154 -15.99 -11.07 15.51
C LYS A 154 -15.75 -9.86 16.39
N LEU A 155 -16.80 -9.35 17.02
CA LEU A 155 -16.67 -8.35 18.05
C LEU A 155 -16.05 -8.97 19.29
N ILE A 156 -14.92 -8.44 19.76
CA ILE A 156 -14.17 -8.97 20.90
C ILE A 156 -14.31 -8.14 22.15
N ALA A 157 -14.51 -6.81 22.00
CA ALA A 157 -14.70 -5.91 23.15
C ALA A 157 -15.54 -4.68 22.76
N ALA A 158 -16.10 -4.03 23.77
CA ALA A 158 -16.83 -2.78 23.62
C ALA A 158 -16.64 -1.89 24.84
N GLN A 159 -16.75 -0.56 24.65
CA GLN A 159 -16.60 0.44 25.70
C GLN A 159 -17.51 1.64 25.44
N GLY A 160 -17.94 2.33 26.49
CA GLY A 160 -18.70 3.58 26.40
C GLY A 160 -20.14 3.40 25.92
N GLU A 161 -20.66 4.42 25.24
CA GLU A 161 -22.06 4.48 24.77
C GLU A 161 -22.17 3.97 23.34
N LEU A 162 -23.15 3.09 23.11
CA LEU A 162 -23.41 2.49 21.82
C LEU A 162 -24.89 2.63 21.45
N PRO A 163 -25.24 2.82 20.17
CA PRO A 163 -26.62 2.92 19.72
C PRO A 163 -27.34 1.57 19.70
N PHE A 164 -26.60 0.46 19.86
CA PHE A 164 -27.15 -0.90 19.87
C PHE A 164 -26.45 -1.79 20.92
N LYS A 165 -27.06 -2.91 21.25
CA LYS A 165 -26.45 -3.94 22.11
C LYS A 165 -25.41 -4.73 21.32
N PRO A 166 -24.11 -4.67 21.69
CA PRO A 166 -23.07 -5.45 21.03
C PRO A 166 -23.24 -6.96 21.27
N ASN A 167 -23.01 -7.75 20.23
CA ASN A 167 -23.03 -9.20 20.30
C ASN A 167 -21.59 -9.74 20.20
N LEU A 168 -21.04 -10.24 21.31
CA LEU A 168 -19.69 -10.78 21.39
C LEU A 168 -19.60 -12.30 21.08
N GLU A 169 -20.74 -12.96 21.00
CA GLU A 169 -20.78 -14.43 20.86
C GLU A 169 -20.74 -14.85 19.38
N ARG A 170 -21.34 -14.06 18.51
CA ARG A 170 -21.52 -14.41 17.10
C ARG A 170 -20.46 -13.74 16.20
N GLY A 171 -19.81 -14.53 15.38
CA GLY A 171 -19.07 -14.05 14.21
C GLY A 171 -20.04 -13.60 13.11
N PHE A 172 -19.62 -12.69 12.27
CA PHE A 172 -20.38 -12.18 11.12
C PHE A 172 -19.43 -11.96 9.93
N VAL A 173 -20.01 -11.74 8.76
CA VAL A 173 -19.24 -11.38 7.57
C VAL A 173 -19.36 -9.88 7.36
N VAL A 174 -18.26 -9.28 6.95
CA VAL A 174 -18.18 -7.88 6.51
C VAL A 174 -17.61 -7.86 5.09
N ALA A 175 -18.20 -7.08 4.20
CA ALA A 175 -17.67 -6.86 2.87
C ALA A 175 -17.39 -5.36 2.66
N ASP A 176 -16.13 -5.05 2.41
CA ASP A 176 -15.68 -3.70 2.10
C ASP A 176 -15.63 -3.48 0.60
N VAL A 177 -16.17 -2.35 0.18
CA VAL A 177 -16.20 -1.93 -1.20
C VAL A 177 -15.65 -0.52 -1.35
N ARG A 178 -15.05 -0.24 -2.49
CA ARG A 178 -14.39 1.04 -2.80
C ARG A 178 -14.90 1.55 -4.14
N ASN A 179 -14.94 2.88 -4.31
CA ASN A 179 -15.29 3.45 -5.59
C ASN A 179 -14.23 4.45 -6.11
N THR A 180 -14.41 4.90 -7.35
CA THR A 180 -13.49 5.85 -8.02
C THR A 180 -13.56 7.28 -7.44
N ARG A 181 -14.55 7.58 -6.58
CA ARG A 181 -14.67 8.87 -5.89
C ARG A 181 -13.94 8.90 -4.55
N GLY A 182 -13.23 7.82 -4.20
CA GLY A 182 -12.53 7.69 -2.92
C GLY A 182 -13.46 7.40 -1.75
N GLU A 183 -14.68 6.91 -2.02
CA GLU A 183 -15.61 6.49 -0.99
C GLU A 183 -15.39 5.03 -0.63
N VAL A 184 -15.64 4.74 0.62
CA VAL A 184 -15.66 3.42 1.23
C VAL A 184 -17.10 3.05 1.51
N GLY A 185 -17.51 1.86 1.11
CA GLY A 185 -18.78 1.28 1.52
C GLY A 185 -18.54 0.00 2.30
N THR A 186 -19.37 -0.27 3.28
CA THR A 186 -19.29 -1.50 4.08
C THR A 186 -20.66 -2.13 4.17
N LEU A 187 -20.75 -3.41 3.79
CA LEU A 187 -21.90 -4.27 4.04
C LEU A 187 -21.60 -5.12 5.28
N ASP A 188 -22.36 -4.92 6.35
CA ASP A 188 -22.29 -5.68 7.59
C ASP A 188 -23.42 -6.72 7.62
N TYR A 189 -23.07 -8.00 7.61
CA TYR A 189 -23.98 -9.15 7.66
C TYR A 189 -24.17 -9.69 9.09
N GLY A 190 -24.00 -8.86 10.12
CA GLY A 190 -24.30 -9.21 11.50
C GLY A 190 -25.75 -9.67 11.70
N ASP A 191 -26.67 -9.12 10.94
CA ASP A 191 -28.01 -9.68 10.69
C ASP A 191 -28.12 -10.07 9.21
N PRO A 192 -28.01 -11.35 8.86
CA PRO A 192 -28.10 -11.80 7.47
C PRO A 192 -29.44 -11.49 6.78
N ALA A 193 -30.51 -11.33 7.56
CA ALA A 193 -31.83 -10.99 7.03
C ALA A 193 -31.97 -9.49 6.71
N ALA A 194 -31.16 -8.65 7.37
CA ALA A 194 -31.16 -7.21 7.21
C ALA A 194 -29.73 -6.65 7.25
N PRO A 195 -28.89 -6.91 6.23
CA PRO A 195 -27.52 -6.40 6.19
C PRO A 195 -27.51 -4.88 6.28
N LYS A 196 -26.60 -4.34 7.09
CA LYS A 196 -26.42 -2.89 7.22
C LYS A 196 -25.49 -2.38 6.13
N TRP A 197 -25.79 -1.18 5.65
CA TRP A 197 -24.98 -0.48 4.67
C TRP A 197 -24.48 0.84 5.26
N SER A 198 -23.19 1.08 5.16
CA SER A 198 -22.60 2.36 5.53
C SER A 198 -21.72 2.90 4.41
N ILE A 199 -21.62 4.21 4.31
CA ILE A 199 -20.77 4.92 3.36
C ILE A 199 -19.90 5.91 4.12
N GLY A 200 -18.62 5.94 3.78
CA GLY A 200 -17.64 6.81 4.39
C GLY A 200 -16.57 7.28 3.43
N ARG A 201 -15.65 8.05 3.99
CA ARG A 201 -14.44 8.51 3.31
C ARG A 201 -13.25 8.40 4.24
N SER A 202 -12.08 8.19 3.65
CA SER A 202 -10.82 8.33 4.39
C SER A 202 -10.68 9.76 4.89
N VAL A 203 -10.19 9.87 6.12
CA VAL A 203 -9.88 11.15 6.77
C VAL A 203 -8.52 11.05 7.44
N ALA A 204 -7.75 12.13 7.40
CA ALA A 204 -6.57 12.23 8.23
C ALA A 204 -6.97 12.70 9.63
N ILE A 205 -6.33 12.19 10.68
CA ILE A 205 -6.63 12.61 12.05
C ILE A 205 -6.38 14.11 12.25
N SER A 206 -5.43 14.68 11.50
CA SER A 206 -5.14 16.11 11.47
C SER A 206 -6.29 16.95 10.89
N GLU A 207 -7.07 16.40 9.95
CA GLU A 207 -8.23 17.09 9.36
C GLU A 207 -9.41 17.16 10.33
N LEU A 208 -9.48 16.25 11.28
CA LEU A 208 -10.54 16.18 12.27
C LEU A 208 -10.36 17.18 13.42
N ALA A 209 -9.24 17.93 13.46
CA ALA A 209 -8.92 18.90 14.52
C ALA A 209 -9.18 18.33 15.92
N MET A 210 -8.73 17.10 16.16
CA MET A 210 -8.99 16.35 17.38
C MET A 210 -8.36 17.00 18.61
N THR A 211 -9.08 16.95 19.72
CA THR A 211 -8.65 17.34 21.06
C THR A 211 -8.91 16.20 22.05
N GLY A 212 -8.20 16.19 23.18
CA GLY A 212 -8.37 15.12 24.17
C GLY A 212 -7.90 13.76 23.67
N LEU A 213 -6.93 13.72 22.76
CA LEU A 213 -6.28 12.47 22.35
C LEU A 213 -5.51 11.87 23.54
N ALA A 214 -5.34 10.57 23.52
CA ALA A 214 -4.52 9.88 24.50
C ALA A 214 -3.11 10.49 24.51
N GLU A 215 -2.64 10.93 25.67
CA GLU A 215 -1.27 11.41 25.80
C GLU A 215 -0.32 10.28 25.44
N SER A 216 0.71 10.61 24.64
CA SER A 216 1.82 9.71 24.46
C SER A 216 2.54 9.60 25.80
N SER A 217 2.18 8.64 26.60
CA SER A 217 3.09 8.24 27.64
C SER A 217 4.31 7.65 26.92
N GLU A 218 5.42 8.41 26.91
CA GLU A 218 6.77 7.89 26.71
C GLU A 218 7.15 6.90 27.85
N LYS A 219 6.23 6.67 28.78
CA LYS A 219 6.33 5.56 29.68
C LYS A 219 6.32 4.32 28.83
N THR A 220 7.57 3.90 28.51
CA THR A 220 7.91 2.53 28.20
C THR A 220 6.65 1.68 28.25
N LEU A 221 6.14 1.35 27.05
CA LEU A 221 5.31 0.18 26.89
C LEU A 221 5.89 -0.82 27.89
N LYS A 222 5.15 -1.24 28.89
CA LYS A 222 5.51 -2.45 29.63
C LYS A 222 5.51 -3.49 28.53
N ALA A 223 6.71 -3.69 27.96
CA ALA A 223 6.93 -4.66 26.93
C ALA A 223 6.30 -5.93 27.46
N ARG A 224 5.23 -6.39 26.83
CA ARG A 224 4.72 -7.71 27.13
C ARG A 224 5.85 -8.63 26.71
N GLY A 225 6.59 -9.13 27.68
CA GLY A 225 7.65 -10.08 27.44
C GLY A 225 7.05 -11.31 26.80
N VAL A 226 7.25 -11.43 25.51
CA VAL A 226 6.96 -12.65 24.75
C VAL A 226 8.28 -13.38 24.64
N GLU A 227 8.32 -14.64 25.01
CA GLU A 227 9.50 -15.45 24.78
C GLU A 227 9.44 -16.06 23.38
N CYS A 228 10.55 -16.02 22.68
CA CYS A 228 10.66 -16.65 21.37
C CYS A 228 10.48 -18.16 21.50
N PRO A 229 9.47 -18.78 20.87
CA PRO A 229 9.22 -20.20 20.98
C PRO A 229 10.34 -21.07 20.38
N SER A 230 11.20 -20.47 19.54
CA SER A 230 12.33 -21.16 18.92
C SER A 230 13.58 -21.19 19.80
N CYS A 231 13.90 -20.11 20.55
CA CYS A 231 15.17 -20.00 21.28
C CYS A 231 15.05 -19.45 22.70
N GLY A 232 13.86 -19.17 23.20
CA GLY A 232 13.64 -18.66 24.56
C GLY A 232 14.03 -17.19 24.80
N THR A 233 14.54 -16.48 23.80
CA THR A 233 14.91 -15.06 23.94
C THR A 233 13.68 -14.21 24.18
N ALA A 234 13.74 -13.29 25.14
CA ALA A 234 12.68 -12.33 25.38
C ALA A 234 12.50 -11.40 24.18
N LEU A 235 11.28 -11.33 23.67
CA LEU A 235 10.89 -10.44 22.57
C LEU A 235 10.15 -9.24 23.13
N GLU A 236 10.52 -8.07 22.69
CA GLU A 236 9.89 -6.81 23.05
C GLU A 236 9.02 -6.30 21.90
N VAL A 237 7.70 -6.46 22.04
CA VAL A 237 6.72 -5.92 21.07
C VAL A 237 6.52 -4.45 21.36
N LYS A 238 6.89 -3.57 20.42
CA LYS A 238 6.87 -2.10 20.58
C LYS A 238 5.62 -1.46 20.01
N LEU A 239 5.03 -2.06 18.98
CA LEU A 239 3.80 -1.57 18.38
C LEU A 239 2.63 -2.46 18.79
N SER A 240 1.55 -1.86 19.17
CA SER A 240 0.33 -2.55 19.57
C SER A 240 -0.38 -3.25 18.40
N THR A 241 -0.19 -2.73 17.20
CA THR A 241 -0.70 -3.31 15.96
C THR A 241 0.14 -4.48 15.47
N THR A 242 1.26 -4.81 16.14
CA THR A 242 2.16 -5.88 15.72
C THR A 242 1.44 -7.22 15.76
N GLN A 243 1.39 -7.87 14.61
CA GLN A 243 0.88 -9.24 14.48
C GLN A 243 2.01 -10.25 14.28
N SER A 244 3.12 -9.81 13.72
CA SER A 244 4.31 -10.63 13.56
C SER A 244 5.54 -9.87 14.03
N ILE A 245 6.42 -10.56 14.78
CA ILE A 245 7.71 -10.03 15.24
C ILE A 245 8.82 -11.01 14.89
N VAL A 246 9.96 -10.49 14.52
CA VAL A 246 11.15 -11.31 14.22
C VAL A 246 12.08 -11.31 15.42
N CYS A 247 12.45 -12.50 15.88
CA CYS A 247 13.39 -12.66 16.98
C CYS A 247 14.76 -12.10 16.60
N HIS A 248 15.27 -11.15 17.39
CA HIS A 248 16.56 -10.53 17.13
C HIS A 248 17.76 -11.48 17.35
N ASN A 249 17.55 -12.62 18.02
CA ASN A 249 18.61 -13.60 18.29
C ASN A 249 18.65 -14.74 17.25
N CYS A 250 17.52 -15.43 17.00
CA CYS A 250 17.50 -16.57 16.07
C CYS A 250 16.81 -16.29 14.73
N HIS A 251 16.33 -15.07 14.53
CA HIS A 251 15.62 -14.59 13.34
C HIS A 251 14.34 -15.40 13.00
N ALA A 252 13.83 -16.21 13.92
CA ALA A 252 12.53 -16.85 13.73
C ALA A 252 11.43 -15.79 13.66
N VAL A 253 10.51 -15.92 12.72
CA VAL A 253 9.29 -15.11 12.63
C VAL A 253 8.26 -15.69 13.59
N VAL A 254 7.73 -14.87 14.47
CA VAL A 254 6.78 -15.27 15.52
C VAL A 254 5.46 -14.53 15.30
N ASP A 255 4.36 -15.28 15.22
CA ASP A 255 3.00 -14.76 15.17
C ASP A 255 2.53 -14.40 16.57
N VAL A 256 2.28 -13.12 16.80
CA VAL A 256 1.77 -12.56 18.06
C VAL A 256 0.33 -12.06 17.95
N SER A 257 -0.34 -12.30 16.82
CA SER A 257 -1.71 -11.85 16.52
C SER A 257 -2.76 -12.38 17.50
N GLN A 258 -2.51 -13.55 18.09
CA GLN A 258 -3.42 -14.17 19.06
C GLN A 258 -3.16 -13.75 20.51
N GLY A 259 -2.23 -12.83 20.73
CA GLY A 259 -1.83 -12.34 22.06
C GLY A 259 -0.73 -13.17 22.72
N VAL A 260 -0.32 -12.75 23.91
CA VAL A 260 0.75 -13.37 24.71
C VAL A 260 0.12 -14.44 25.62
N GLY A 261 0.40 -15.72 25.40
CA GLY A 261 -0.03 -16.76 26.34
C GLY A 261 -0.49 -18.08 25.73
N GLY A 262 -0.39 -18.26 24.41
CA GLY A 262 -0.64 -19.52 23.72
C GLY A 262 0.64 -20.10 23.09
N ASP A 263 0.55 -21.27 22.51
CA ASP A 263 1.60 -21.79 21.63
C ASP A 263 1.73 -20.88 20.42
N LEU A 264 2.73 -19.98 20.45
CA LEU A 264 2.96 -19.02 19.39
C LEU A 264 3.45 -19.75 18.14
N GLN A 265 2.73 -19.57 17.03
CA GLN A 265 3.17 -20.09 15.75
C GLN A 265 4.44 -19.36 15.32
N HIS A 266 5.40 -20.09 14.81
CA HIS A 266 6.65 -19.53 14.35
C HIS A 266 7.26 -20.35 13.22
N TYR A 267 8.14 -19.71 12.44
CA TYR A 267 8.96 -20.42 11.46
C TYR A 267 10.37 -19.82 11.40
N ALA A 268 11.37 -20.68 11.10
CA ALA A 268 12.72 -20.25 10.83
C ALA A 268 12.83 -19.68 9.40
N GLN A 269 13.66 -18.68 9.21
CA GLN A 269 13.99 -18.13 7.92
C GLN A 269 15.47 -18.29 7.58
N ALA A 270 15.81 -18.22 6.30
CA ALA A 270 17.20 -18.22 5.85
C ALA A 270 17.87 -16.88 6.22
N ASN A 271 19.21 -16.86 6.17
CA ASN A 271 19.95 -15.64 6.40
C ASN A 271 19.69 -14.66 5.25
N GLY A 272 19.31 -13.42 5.61
CA GLY A 272 19.19 -12.30 4.70
C GLY A 272 20.34 -11.32 4.83
N SER A 273 20.27 -10.22 4.10
CA SER A 273 21.25 -9.15 4.19
C SER A 273 20.93 -8.19 5.32
N GLU A 274 21.97 -7.55 5.86
CA GLU A 274 21.78 -6.48 6.84
C GLU A 274 21.14 -5.26 6.18
N PRO A 275 20.08 -4.66 6.79
CA PRO A 275 19.42 -3.49 6.24
C PRO A 275 20.38 -2.29 6.15
N GLN A 276 20.38 -1.58 5.03
CA GLN A 276 21.19 -0.37 4.86
C GLN A 276 20.74 0.77 5.79
N ILE A 277 19.44 0.84 6.07
CA ILE A 277 18.83 1.72 7.07
C ILE A 277 18.51 0.85 8.28
N PRO A 278 19.18 1.04 9.42
CA PRO A 278 18.96 0.21 10.60
C PRO A 278 17.54 0.32 11.14
N LEU A 279 16.99 -0.78 11.66
CA LEU A 279 15.73 -0.77 12.39
C LEU A 279 15.78 0.22 13.56
N GLY A 280 14.68 0.91 13.83
CA GLY A 280 14.57 1.93 14.85
C GLY A 280 15.07 3.31 14.42
N SER A 281 15.77 3.44 13.27
CA SER A 281 16.19 4.75 12.74
C SER A 281 14.98 5.63 12.46
N VAL A 282 15.11 6.93 12.74
CA VAL A 282 14.08 7.92 12.46
C VAL A 282 14.57 8.84 11.35
N GLY A 283 13.82 8.89 10.25
CA GLY A 283 14.09 9.75 9.10
C GLY A 283 13.00 10.80 8.90
N THR A 284 13.38 12.02 8.51
CA THR A 284 12.40 13.06 8.18
C THR A 284 12.12 13.05 6.69
N LEU A 285 10.93 12.63 6.31
CA LEU A 285 10.48 12.51 4.92
C LEU A 285 9.12 13.19 4.73
N ALA A 286 8.89 13.73 3.55
CA ALA A 286 7.64 14.37 3.17
C ALA A 286 6.94 13.50 2.13
N PHE A 287 5.88 12.81 2.54
CA PHE A 287 5.03 12.00 1.68
C PHE A 287 3.71 12.71 1.38
N ALA A 288 3.29 12.69 0.12
CA ALA A 288 2.00 13.22 -0.30
C ALA A 288 0.90 12.18 -0.03
N LEU A 289 0.55 11.97 1.24
CA LEU A 289 -0.45 10.99 1.65
C LEU A 289 -1.88 11.42 1.30
N ALA A 290 -2.12 12.73 1.22
CA ALA A 290 -3.36 13.33 0.75
C ALA A 290 -3.08 14.37 -0.35
N PRO A 291 -4.04 14.70 -1.23
CA PRO A 291 -3.87 15.72 -2.25
C PRO A 291 -3.52 17.08 -1.63
N GLY A 292 -2.38 17.63 -2.03
CA GLY A 292 -1.91 18.94 -1.57
C GLY A 292 -1.18 18.95 -0.23
N ASP A 293 -1.15 17.84 0.51
CA ASP A 293 -0.41 17.71 1.76
C ASP A 293 0.95 17.01 1.52
N LYS A 294 2.03 17.78 1.58
CA LYS A 294 3.41 17.27 1.50
C LYS A 294 4.19 17.74 2.72
N LYS A 295 3.83 17.20 3.86
CA LYS A 295 4.37 17.57 5.16
C LYS A 295 5.55 16.68 5.53
N ALA A 296 6.67 17.29 5.90
CA ALA A 296 7.82 16.56 6.40
C ALA A 296 7.56 16.09 7.84
N LEU A 297 7.57 14.77 8.04
CA LEU A 297 7.29 14.12 9.32
C LEU A 297 8.40 13.15 9.71
N PRO A 298 8.60 12.89 11.02
CA PRO A 298 9.54 11.89 11.49
C PRO A 298 8.96 10.49 11.33
N TRP A 299 9.61 9.67 10.53
CA TRP A 299 9.22 8.28 10.26
C TRP A 299 10.23 7.33 10.88
N GLN A 300 9.76 6.37 11.65
CA GLN A 300 10.59 5.34 12.25
C GLN A 300 10.56 4.06 11.42
N VAL A 301 11.73 3.49 11.15
CA VAL A 301 11.86 2.17 10.52
C VAL A 301 11.51 1.10 11.56
N VAL A 302 10.40 0.39 11.37
CA VAL A 302 9.91 -0.62 12.29
C VAL A 302 10.02 -2.04 11.75
N GLY A 303 10.03 -2.19 10.42
CA GLY A 303 10.18 -3.47 9.73
C GLY A 303 11.05 -3.37 8.50
N TYR A 304 11.59 -4.50 8.07
CA TYR A 304 12.38 -4.67 6.85
C TYR A 304 12.04 -6.01 6.21
N ALA A 305 11.84 -6.02 4.92
CA ALA A 305 11.57 -7.23 4.15
C ALA A 305 12.44 -7.26 2.88
N GLU A 306 13.07 -8.40 2.62
CA GLU A 306 13.61 -8.74 1.30
C GLU A 306 12.56 -9.53 0.56
N ARG A 307 12.35 -9.19 -0.69
CA ARG A 307 11.36 -9.83 -1.55
C ARG A 307 11.97 -10.24 -2.87
N CYS A 308 11.40 -11.24 -3.48
CA CYS A 308 11.75 -11.65 -4.85
C CYS A 308 10.51 -11.89 -5.67
N GLU A 309 10.66 -11.75 -6.97
CA GLU A 309 9.70 -12.23 -7.95
C GLU A 309 9.75 -13.75 -8.04
N VAL A 310 8.60 -14.39 -8.19
CA VAL A 310 8.47 -15.83 -8.37
C VAL A 310 7.64 -16.11 -9.62
N ASP A 311 7.75 -17.32 -10.13
CA ASP A 311 7.03 -17.78 -11.33
C ASP A 311 7.45 -17.00 -12.60
N THR A 312 8.71 -16.49 -12.64
CA THR A 312 9.30 -15.92 -13.84
C THR A 312 9.55 -17.06 -14.84
N GLY A 313 8.94 -16.96 -16.02
CA GLY A 313 9.28 -17.87 -17.13
C GLY A 313 10.67 -17.62 -17.73
N GLU A 314 11.42 -16.67 -17.19
CA GLU A 314 12.73 -16.22 -17.59
C GLU A 314 13.77 -16.59 -16.52
N ASP A 315 15.02 -16.73 -16.94
CA ASP A 315 16.11 -17.15 -16.05
C ASP A 315 16.55 -16.07 -15.04
N GLU A 316 16.02 -14.85 -15.13
CA GLU A 316 16.41 -13.72 -14.29
C GLU A 316 15.30 -13.38 -13.27
N GLN A 317 15.64 -13.50 -11.99
CA GLN A 317 14.76 -13.23 -10.87
C GLN A 317 15.05 -11.86 -10.28
N SER A 318 14.03 -10.99 -10.21
CA SER A 318 14.14 -9.66 -9.60
C SER A 318 14.06 -9.72 -8.09
N PHE A 319 14.83 -8.88 -7.42
CA PHE A 319 14.87 -8.73 -5.98
C PHE A 319 14.69 -7.27 -5.58
N TRP A 320 13.96 -7.03 -4.49
CA TRP A 320 13.83 -5.70 -3.90
C TRP A 320 13.75 -5.77 -2.39
N ARG A 321 13.88 -4.62 -1.74
CA ARG A 321 13.80 -4.46 -0.30
C ARG A 321 12.72 -3.46 0.06
N GLU A 322 12.00 -3.73 1.11
CA GLU A 322 10.94 -2.86 1.64
C GLU A 322 11.24 -2.54 3.09
N TYR A 323 11.22 -1.25 3.43
CA TYR A 323 11.30 -0.77 4.79
C TYR A 323 9.92 -0.30 5.22
N LEU A 324 9.40 -0.88 6.29
CA LEU A 324 8.14 -0.44 6.88
C LEU A 324 8.42 0.76 7.80
N LEU A 325 7.89 1.90 7.45
CA LEU A 325 8.02 3.14 8.20
C LEU A 325 6.72 3.39 8.96
N TYR A 326 6.85 3.81 10.20
CA TYR A 326 5.72 4.12 11.08
C TYR A 326 5.74 5.57 11.53
N HIS A 327 4.57 6.19 11.51
CA HIS A 327 4.31 7.48 12.15
C HIS A 327 3.01 7.37 12.96
N ARG A 328 3.00 7.91 14.19
CA ARG A 328 1.92 7.70 15.14
C ARG A 328 0.53 8.11 14.63
N THR A 329 0.42 9.23 13.89
CA THR A 329 -0.86 9.75 13.40
C THR A 329 -1.14 9.44 11.94
N GLU A 330 -0.10 9.15 11.15
CA GLU A 330 -0.22 8.88 9.71
C GLU A 330 -0.16 7.37 9.39
N GLY A 331 0.10 6.53 10.41
CA GLY A 331 0.19 5.09 10.24
C GLY A 331 1.46 4.66 9.54
N PHE A 332 1.33 3.81 8.52
CA PHE A 332 2.44 3.14 7.87
C PHE A 332 2.65 3.57 6.42
N VAL A 333 3.90 3.61 6.01
CA VAL A 333 4.37 3.85 4.65
C VAL A 333 5.48 2.86 4.35
N PHE A 334 5.56 2.38 3.12
CA PHE A 334 6.67 1.57 2.64
C PHE A 334 7.69 2.45 1.92
N LEU A 335 8.96 2.31 2.29
CA LEU A 335 10.09 2.82 1.52
C LEU A 335 10.69 1.62 0.77
N VAL A 336 10.69 1.68 -0.54
CA VAL A 336 11.08 0.57 -1.41
C VAL A 336 12.42 0.88 -2.05
N ASP A 337 13.33 -0.08 -1.99
CA ASP A 337 14.63 -0.12 -2.64
C ASP A 337 14.63 -1.23 -3.70
N ALA A 338 14.48 -0.86 -4.95
CA ALA A 338 14.42 -1.75 -6.09
C ALA A 338 15.55 -1.45 -7.09
N GLU A 339 15.67 -2.24 -8.14
CA GLU A 339 16.70 -2.07 -9.17
C GLU A 339 16.60 -0.72 -9.89
N ASP A 340 15.38 -0.19 -10.06
CA ASP A 340 15.10 1.11 -10.69
C ASP A 340 15.22 2.31 -9.72
N GLY A 341 15.64 2.07 -8.48
CA GLY A 341 15.89 3.09 -7.47
C GLY A 341 14.95 3.06 -6.28
N TRP A 342 14.96 4.15 -5.54
CA TRP A 342 14.14 4.32 -4.35
C TRP A 342 12.76 4.89 -4.68
N SER A 343 11.78 4.40 -3.98
CA SER A 343 10.42 4.96 -4.01
C SER A 343 9.75 4.82 -2.65
N TRP A 344 8.67 5.53 -2.44
CA TRP A 344 7.78 5.28 -1.33
C TRP A 344 6.40 4.93 -1.85
N THR A 345 5.65 4.17 -1.08
CA THR A 345 4.26 3.82 -1.38
C THR A 345 3.43 3.70 -0.11
N ALA A 346 2.17 4.11 -0.21
CA ALA A 346 1.22 4.00 0.89
C ALA A 346 -0.14 3.55 0.35
N PRO A 347 -0.89 2.74 1.10
CA PRO A 347 -2.24 2.34 0.71
C PRO A 347 -3.14 3.54 0.47
N ILE A 348 -4.00 3.46 -0.55
CA ILE A 348 -5.04 4.44 -0.84
C ILE A 348 -6.42 3.84 -0.60
N THR A 349 -7.37 4.67 -0.22
CA THR A 349 -8.70 4.19 0.14
C THR A 349 -9.60 3.96 -1.08
N GLY A 350 -9.41 4.75 -2.14
CA GLY A 350 -10.20 4.63 -3.37
C GLY A 350 -9.66 3.59 -4.34
N VAL A 351 -10.42 3.36 -5.40
CA VAL A 351 -9.99 2.55 -6.56
C VAL A 351 -9.71 3.48 -7.72
N PRO A 352 -8.54 3.41 -8.36
CA PRO A 352 -8.28 4.14 -9.59
C PRO A 352 -9.27 3.77 -10.70
N GLU A 353 -9.67 4.75 -11.49
CA GLU A 353 -10.55 4.56 -12.63
C GLU A 353 -9.81 3.82 -13.75
N ARG A 354 -10.42 2.77 -14.32
CA ARG A 354 -9.82 2.05 -15.44
C ARG A 354 -9.77 2.93 -16.70
N ALA A 355 -8.62 2.99 -17.35
CA ALA A 355 -8.38 3.78 -18.55
C ALA A 355 -7.57 2.97 -19.59
N GLY A 356 -8.27 2.21 -20.43
CA GLY A 356 -7.62 1.25 -21.34
C GLY A 356 -6.88 0.17 -20.56
N ASP A 357 -5.59 0.00 -20.84
CA ASP A 357 -4.69 -0.92 -20.13
C ASP A 357 -4.16 -0.33 -18.81
N GLY A 358 -4.32 0.98 -18.62
CA GLY A 358 -3.87 1.70 -17.45
C GLY A 358 -5.00 2.12 -16.54
N VAL A 359 -4.67 3.07 -15.66
CA VAL A 359 -5.61 3.62 -14.70
C VAL A 359 -5.47 5.14 -14.62
N LYS A 360 -6.55 5.81 -14.20
CA LYS A 360 -6.57 7.23 -13.89
C LYS A 360 -6.79 7.43 -12.41
N TYR A 361 -5.96 8.23 -11.77
CA TYR A 361 -6.06 8.54 -10.35
C TYR A 361 -5.65 9.98 -10.08
N GLN A 362 -6.44 10.72 -9.30
CA GLN A 362 -6.21 12.14 -8.97
C GLN A 362 -5.88 12.99 -10.21
N GLY A 363 -6.63 12.80 -11.30
CA GLY A 363 -6.47 13.55 -12.56
C GLY A 363 -5.26 13.15 -13.42
N ALA A 364 -4.38 12.28 -12.94
CA ALA A 364 -3.23 11.76 -13.69
C ALA A 364 -3.55 10.41 -14.33
N LEU A 365 -2.99 10.20 -15.53
CA LEU A 365 -3.06 8.92 -16.24
C LEU A 365 -1.79 8.10 -15.92
N TYR A 366 -2.00 6.83 -15.62
CA TYR A 366 -0.95 5.86 -15.35
C TYR A 366 -1.05 4.72 -16.36
N ARG A 367 0.05 4.42 -17.05
CA ARG A 367 0.14 3.24 -17.91
C ARG A 367 0.56 2.03 -17.09
N LYS A 368 0.04 0.87 -17.42
CA LYS A 368 0.48 -0.39 -16.85
C LYS A 368 1.95 -0.64 -17.22
N LEU A 369 2.74 -1.08 -16.26
CA LEU A 369 4.10 -1.54 -16.48
C LEU A 369 4.11 -3.05 -16.71
N TYR A 370 3.83 -3.82 -15.66
CA TYR A 370 3.84 -5.28 -15.69
C TYR A 370 3.02 -5.86 -14.52
N ASP A 371 2.73 -7.16 -14.64
CA ASP A 371 2.21 -7.98 -13.54
C ASP A 371 3.35 -8.87 -13.04
N TYR A 372 3.37 -9.12 -11.74
CA TYR A 372 4.35 -10.04 -11.15
C TYR A 372 3.79 -10.68 -9.87
N THR A 373 4.35 -11.83 -9.53
CA THR A 373 4.10 -12.51 -8.26
C THR A 373 5.30 -12.32 -7.35
N GLY A 374 5.11 -11.73 -6.20
CA GLY A 374 6.15 -11.50 -5.21
C GLY A 374 6.00 -12.39 -3.99
N LYS A 375 7.11 -12.69 -3.32
CA LYS A 375 7.14 -13.28 -1.99
C LYS A 375 8.23 -12.67 -1.13
N ALA A 376 8.03 -12.66 0.20
CA ALA A 376 9.08 -12.32 1.14
C ALA A 376 10.05 -13.50 1.29
N THR A 377 11.35 -13.21 1.23
CA THR A 377 12.42 -14.20 1.43
C THR A 377 13.08 -14.06 2.78
N TYR A 378 13.10 -12.85 3.32
CA TYR A 378 13.66 -12.52 4.62
C TYR A 378 12.99 -11.30 5.21
N VAL A 379 12.77 -11.28 6.53
CA VAL A 379 12.14 -10.17 7.23
C VAL A 379 12.83 -9.90 8.57
N LEU A 380 12.79 -8.64 9.03
CA LEU A 380 13.27 -8.20 10.34
C LEU A 380 12.30 -7.19 10.95
N GLY A 381 12.21 -7.14 12.28
CA GLY A 381 11.43 -6.13 12.99
C GLY A 381 9.99 -6.54 13.25
N GLU A 382 9.09 -5.57 13.18
CA GLU A 382 7.67 -5.72 13.53
C GLU A 382 6.79 -5.37 12.34
N PHE A 383 5.70 -6.15 12.18
CA PHE A 383 4.74 -5.98 11.08
C PHE A 383 3.31 -5.98 11.62
N TYR A 384 2.47 -5.13 11.08
CA TYR A 384 1.06 -4.99 11.45
C TYR A 384 0.13 -6.00 10.76
N TRP A 385 0.70 -6.93 9.98
CA TRP A 385 0.00 -8.05 9.37
C TRP A 385 0.66 -9.37 9.73
N LYS A 386 -0.07 -10.46 9.59
CA LYS A 386 0.45 -11.80 9.80
C LYS A 386 1.40 -12.18 8.66
N LEU A 387 2.63 -12.47 9.01
CA LEU A 387 3.62 -13.01 8.08
C LEU A 387 3.48 -14.52 8.00
N GLU A 388 3.16 -15.02 6.83
CA GLU A 388 3.08 -16.44 6.55
C GLU A 388 4.24 -16.86 5.67
N ARG A 389 4.79 -18.04 5.96
CA ARG A 389 5.88 -18.60 5.17
C ARG A 389 5.42 -18.83 3.73
N ASP A 390 6.21 -18.36 2.75
CA ASP A 390 5.95 -18.49 1.32
C ASP A 390 4.63 -17.84 0.84
N ALA A 391 4.04 -16.96 1.64
CA ALA A 391 2.89 -16.17 1.21
C ALA A 391 3.22 -15.38 -0.06
N ARG A 392 2.34 -15.46 -1.04
CA ARG A 392 2.49 -14.81 -2.35
C ARG A 392 1.60 -13.59 -2.46
N THR A 393 2.11 -12.55 -3.10
CA THR A 393 1.34 -11.37 -3.48
C THR A 393 1.32 -11.24 -5.00
N TYR A 394 0.15 -10.92 -5.56
CA TYR A 394 -0.02 -10.73 -7.00
C TYR A 394 -0.16 -9.24 -7.28
N ASN A 395 0.81 -8.71 -7.98
CA ASN A 395 0.98 -7.29 -8.14
C ASN A 395 0.78 -6.84 -9.59
N THR A 396 0.26 -5.64 -9.76
CA THR A 396 0.26 -4.90 -11.01
C THR A 396 0.78 -3.50 -10.75
N ASP A 397 1.88 -3.14 -11.39
CA ASP A 397 2.47 -1.82 -11.27
C ASP A 397 2.07 -0.90 -12.42
N TYR A 398 1.90 0.37 -12.09
CA TYR A 398 1.57 1.43 -13.03
C TYR A 398 2.48 2.64 -12.80
N VAL A 399 2.87 3.30 -13.88
CA VAL A 399 3.69 4.52 -13.85
C VAL A 399 2.92 5.69 -14.43
N GLY A 400 3.02 6.85 -13.77
CA GLY A 400 2.42 8.08 -14.26
C GLY A 400 3.00 8.52 -15.60
N THR A 401 2.20 9.24 -16.39
CA THR A 401 2.60 9.71 -17.72
C THR A 401 2.94 11.20 -17.72
N GLY A 402 3.81 11.64 -18.61
CA GLY A 402 4.18 13.04 -18.79
C GLY A 402 4.77 13.67 -17.50
N ALA A 403 4.16 14.74 -17.02
CA ALA A 403 4.60 15.45 -15.81
C ALA A 403 4.50 14.61 -14.53
N PHE A 404 3.80 13.48 -14.56
CA PHE A 404 3.59 12.59 -13.42
C PHE A 404 4.47 11.33 -13.47
N SER A 405 5.50 11.29 -14.31
CA SER A 405 6.37 10.11 -14.51
C SER A 405 7.08 9.59 -13.24
N ALA A 406 7.24 10.45 -12.23
CA ALA A 406 7.76 10.04 -10.92
C ALA A 406 6.73 9.29 -10.07
N ARG A 407 5.43 9.38 -10.38
CA ARG A 407 4.38 8.73 -9.59
C ARG A 407 4.22 7.28 -9.95
N ARG A 408 3.88 6.49 -8.94
CA ARG A 408 3.64 5.05 -9.04
C ARG A 408 2.30 4.69 -8.43
N ILE A 409 1.66 3.70 -8.98
CA ILE A 409 0.50 3.02 -8.39
C ILE A 409 0.79 1.52 -8.43
N ASN A 410 0.49 0.84 -7.35
CA ASN A 410 0.51 -0.61 -7.27
C ASN A 410 -0.90 -1.11 -6.92
N ARG A 411 -1.30 -2.20 -7.54
CA ARG A 411 -2.46 -2.99 -7.17
C ARG A 411 -1.97 -4.34 -6.67
N GLU A 412 -2.09 -4.58 -5.40
CA GLU A 412 -1.72 -5.83 -4.78
C GLU A 412 -2.96 -6.67 -4.46
N ARG A 413 -2.89 -7.96 -4.72
CA ARG A 413 -3.86 -8.95 -4.28
C ARG A 413 -3.15 -9.95 -3.38
N THR A 414 -3.66 -10.09 -2.16
CA THR A 414 -3.19 -11.03 -1.15
C THR A 414 -4.24 -12.09 -0.85
N GLY A 415 -3.89 -13.09 -0.05
CA GLY A 415 -4.78 -14.17 0.36
C GLY A 415 -5.10 -15.19 -0.74
N SER A 416 -5.90 -16.17 -0.40
CA SER A 416 -6.34 -17.23 -1.29
C SER A 416 -7.80 -17.59 -1.05
N GLY A 417 -8.49 -18.07 -2.08
CA GLY A 417 -9.90 -18.48 -1.97
C GLY A 417 -10.79 -17.32 -1.51
N ASP A 418 -11.51 -17.52 -0.42
CA ASP A 418 -12.51 -16.58 0.10
C ASP A 418 -11.88 -15.47 1.00
N THR A 419 -10.57 -15.54 1.29
CA THR A 419 -9.85 -14.54 2.08
C THR A 419 -9.04 -13.57 1.23
N GLN A 420 -9.36 -13.41 -0.04
CA GLN A 420 -8.65 -12.49 -0.93
C GLN A 420 -8.95 -11.04 -0.59
N GLU A 421 -7.88 -10.23 -0.58
CA GLU A 421 -7.97 -8.77 -0.45
C GLU A 421 -7.26 -8.10 -1.63
N ILE A 422 -7.81 -6.96 -2.07
CA ILE A 422 -7.19 -6.10 -3.06
C ILE A 422 -6.91 -4.75 -2.44
N THR A 423 -5.64 -4.44 -2.35
CA THR A 423 -5.13 -3.15 -1.88
C THR A 423 -4.55 -2.36 -3.05
N TRP A 424 -4.89 -1.10 -3.11
CA TRP A 424 -4.27 -0.14 -4.00
C TRP A 424 -3.35 0.76 -3.21
N SER A 425 -2.16 1.01 -3.74
CA SER A 425 -1.17 1.89 -3.14
C SER A 425 -0.70 2.92 -4.14
N ALA A 426 -0.42 4.12 -3.68
CA ALA A 426 0.14 5.19 -4.48
C ALA A 426 1.43 5.72 -3.86
N GLY A 427 2.34 6.19 -4.69
CA GLY A 427 3.62 6.69 -4.24
C GLY A 427 4.38 7.47 -5.30
N GLU A 428 5.62 7.80 -4.99
CA GLU A 428 6.53 8.53 -5.87
C GLU A 428 7.96 8.01 -5.73
N THR A 429 8.76 8.17 -6.78
CA THR A 429 10.20 7.90 -6.70
C THR A 429 10.91 8.89 -5.80
N LEU A 430 11.98 8.43 -5.16
CA LEU A 430 12.87 9.23 -4.31
C LEU A 430 14.31 9.12 -4.84
N SER A 431 15.11 10.16 -4.61
CA SER A 431 16.54 10.03 -4.87
C SER A 431 17.25 9.34 -3.70
N ALA A 432 18.31 8.58 -3.99
CA ALA A 432 19.18 7.99 -2.97
C ALA A 432 19.72 9.05 -1.99
N ASP A 433 20.03 10.26 -2.47
CA ASP A 433 20.47 11.38 -1.63
C ASP A 433 19.39 11.86 -0.67
N ALA A 434 18.11 11.83 -1.08
CA ALA A 434 17.01 12.18 -0.17
C ALA A 434 16.91 11.17 0.97
N VAL A 435 17.04 9.88 0.68
CA VAL A 435 17.05 8.81 1.68
C VAL A 435 18.25 8.95 2.62
N LEU A 436 19.46 9.14 2.07
CA LEU A 436 20.69 9.32 2.84
C LEU A 436 20.56 10.49 3.83
N LYS A 437 20.07 11.64 3.35
CA LYS A 437 19.86 12.84 4.19
C LYS A 437 18.79 12.63 5.25
N ALA A 438 17.65 12.02 4.87
CA ALA A 438 16.51 11.81 5.76
C ALA A 438 16.91 11.00 6.99
N PHE A 439 17.64 9.90 6.79
CA PHE A 439 18.07 9.00 7.85
C PHE A 439 19.48 9.30 8.40
N LYS A 440 20.10 10.38 7.95
CA LYS A 440 21.46 10.82 8.39
C LYS A 440 22.49 9.69 8.30
N LEU A 441 22.42 8.93 7.22
CA LEU A 441 23.33 7.81 6.98
C LEU A 441 24.74 8.32 6.69
N ALA A 442 25.75 7.52 7.03
CA ALA A 442 27.14 7.86 6.78
C ALA A 442 27.40 8.05 5.27
N PRO A 443 28.19 9.06 4.86
CA PRO A 443 28.44 9.36 3.44
C PRO A 443 28.99 8.17 2.65
N GLU A 444 29.70 7.27 3.30
CA GLU A 444 30.28 6.04 2.72
C GLU A 444 29.18 5.09 2.20
N LYS A 445 27.97 5.17 2.76
CA LYS A 445 26.81 4.39 2.29
C LYS A 445 26.20 4.95 1.00
N SER A 446 26.60 6.15 0.54
CA SER A 446 26.04 6.77 -0.66
C SER A 446 26.10 5.86 -1.88
N ALA A 447 27.26 5.23 -2.13
CA ALA A 447 27.41 4.31 -3.24
C ALA A 447 26.51 3.07 -3.13
N ALA A 448 26.31 2.57 -1.90
CA ALA A 448 25.45 1.40 -1.67
C ALA A 448 23.94 1.71 -1.82
N LEU A 449 23.55 2.97 -1.72
CA LEU A 449 22.17 3.42 -1.91
C LEU A 449 21.84 3.75 -3.37
N GLN A 450 22.86 4.01 -4.20
CA GLN A 450 22.64 4.26 -5.62
C GLN A 450 22.32 2.96 -6.36
N ARG A 451 21.47 3.04 -7.36
CA ARG A 451 21.13 1.94 -8.25
C ARG A 451 21.57 2.27 -9.65
N ASP A 452 22.17 1.30 -10.35
CA ASP A 452 22.74 1.47 -11.69
C ASP A 452 21.65 1.58 -12.76
N ALA A 453 20.51 0.99 -12.51
CA ALA A 453 19.34 1.08 -13.38
C ALA A 453 18.54 2.37 -13.13
N LEU A 454 19.15 3.52 -13.42
CA LEU A 454 18.32 4.70 -13.68
C LEU A 454 17.50 4.39 -14.93
N PRO A 455 16.15 4.48 -14.88
CA PRO A 455 15.37 4.50 -16.11
C PRO A 455 15.93 5.67 -16.89
N SER A 456 16.67 5.38 -17.94
CA SER A 456 17.23 6.40 -18.82
C SER A 456 16.05 7.29 -19.18
N SER A 457 16.09 8.55 -18.76
CA SER A 457 15.19 9.56 -19.29
C SER A 457 15.45 9.57 -20.80
N GLY A 458 14.66 8.78 -21.54
CA GLY A 458 14.91 8.33 -22.90
C GLY A 458 14.94 9.44 -23.97
N ASN A 459 15.12 10.70 -23.56
CA ASN A 459 15.18 11.82 -24.49
C ASN A 459 16.62 12.23 -24.87
N ALA A 460 17.60 12.15 -23.96
CA ALA A 460 18.96 12.57 -24.28
C ALA A 460 19.74 11.46 -25.03
N ALA A 461 19.65 10.22 -24.57
CA ALA A 461 20.28 9.07 -25.25
C ALA A 461 19.63 8.81 -26.63
N SER A 462 18.30 8.96 -26.74
CA SER A 462 17.57 8.88 -28.02
C SER A 462 17.97 9.98 -29.00
N LEU A 463 18.25 11.19 -28.53
CA LEU A 463 18.65 12.31 -29.40
C LEU A 463 20.09 12.12 -29.87
N LEU A 464 21.00 11.70 -29.00
CA LEU A 464 22.37 11.34 -29.36
C LEU A 464 22.42 10.12 -30.28
N ALA A 465 21.66 9.08 -30.01
CA ALA A 465 21.57 7.91 -30.88
C ALA A 465 21.00 8.25 -32.26
N LYS A 466 19.99 9.13 -32.33
CA LYS A 466 19.47 9.65 -33.61
C LYS A 466 20.50 10.51 -34.34
N LEU A 467 21.25 11.36 -33.66
CA LEU A 467 22.32 12.15 -34.25
C LEU A 467 23.45 11.26 -34.77
N PHE A 468 23.87 10.24 -34.02
CA PHE A 468 24.86 9.25 -34.49
C PHE A 468 24.34 8.43 -35.68
N PHE A 469 23.07 7.99 -35.64
CA PHE A 469 22.46 7.26 -36.75
C PHE A 469 22.38 8.13 -38.02
N TRP A 470 21.91 9.35 -37.95
CA TRP A 470 21.85 10.26 -39.10
C TRP A 470 23.26 10.68 -39.54
N GLY A 471 24.20 10.89 -38.62
CA GLY A 471 25.62 11.09 -38.95
C GLY A 471 26.22 9.90 -39.70
N PHE A 472 25.94 8.68 -39.26
CA PHE A 472 26.36 7.47 -39.95
C PHE A 472 25.73 7.34 -41.35
N VAL A 473 24.43 7.61 -41.47
CA VAL A 473 23.75 7.61 -42.78
C VAL A 473 24.35 8.63 -43.73
N VAL A 474 24.67 9.83 -43.27
CA VAL A 474 25.33 10.88 -44.09
C VAL A 474 26.72 10.42 -44.51
N VAL A 475 27.51 9.82 -43.62
CA VAL A 475 28.85 9.28 -43.96
C VAL A 475 28.73 8.17 -44.98
N VAL A 476 27.78 7.25 -44.84
CA VAL A 476 27.55 6.18 -45.83
C VAL A 476 27.11 6.74 -47.17
N LEU A 477 26.22 7.73 -47.19
CA LEU A 477 25.81 8.43 -48.41
C LEU A 477 27.00 9.14 -49.05
N LEU A 478 27.83 9.86 -48.30
CA LEU A 478 29.04 10.49 -48.80
C LEU A 478 30.05 9.49 -49.34
N MET A 479 30.16 8.29 -48.73
CA MET A 479 31.00 7.20 -49.26
C MET A 479 30.40 6.63 -50.56
N LEU A 480 29.07 6.48 -50.63
CA LEU A 480 28.41 5.98 -51.83
C LEU A 480 28.53 6.98 -53.00
N PHE A 481 28.48 8.30 -52.73
CA PHE A 481 28.67 9.34 -53.74
C PHE A 481 30.14 9.57 -54.09
N ARG A 482 31.12 9.06 -53.29
CA ARG A 482 32.55 9.12 -53.64
C ARG A 482 33.06 7.91 -54.44
N CYS A 483 32.20 6.93 -54.69
CA CYS A 483 32.54 5.79 -55.54
C CYS A 483 32.18 6.01 -57.00
N ASP A 484 32.25 7.25 -57.45
CA ASP A 484 32.12 7.55 -58.88
C ASP A 484 33.50 7.90 -59.43
N GLY A 485 34.03 7.04 -60.30
CA GLY A 485 35.09 7.39 -61.22
C GLY A 485 36.48 6.93 -60.91
N ASP A 486 36.76 5.63 -61.01
CA ASP A 486 37.98 5.15 -61.63
C ASP A 486 37.59 4.19 -62.79
N GLU A 487 36.97 4.75 -63.81
CA GLU A 487 37.03 4.11 -65.12
C GLU A 487 38.50 4.08 -65.53
N ARG A 488 39.07 2.91 -65.52
CA ARG A 488 40.40 2.71 -66.08
C ARG A 488 40.33 3.09 -67.53
N ASP A 489 40.89 4.27 -67.84
CA ASP A 489 40.93 4.83 -69.17
C ASP A 489 41.88 4.00 -70.05
N CYS A 490 41.34 3.13 -70.91
CA CYS A 490 42.10 2.34 -71.84
C CYS A 490 42.55 3.16 -73.10
N SER A 491 42.33 4.47 -73.09
CA SER A 491 42.65 5.35 -74.21
C SER A 491 44.18 5.39 -74.52
N GLN A 492 45.02 5.34 -73.48
CA GLN A 492 46.46 5.28 -73.64
C GLN A 492 46.94 3.95 -74.27
N VAL A 493 46.31 2.84 -73.87
CA VAL A 493 46.61 1.53 -74.43
C VAL A 493 46.17 1.45 -75.88
N ARG A 494 45.04 2.04 -76.22
CA ARG A 494 44.52 2.20 -77.57
C ARG A 494 45.48 3.03 -78.46
N ALA A 495 45.99 4.13 -77.90
CA ALA A 495 46.88 5.04 -78.61
C ALA A 495 48.23 4.42 -78.87
N THR A 496 48.73 3.56 -77.99
CA THR A 496 50.08 2.95 -78.05
C THR A 496 50.10 1.68 -78.88
N TYR A 497 49.04 0.85 -78.79
CA TYR A 497 49.05 -0.50 -79.39
C TYR A 497 47.99 -0.72 -80.47
N GLY A 498 47.10 0.25 -80.70
CA GLY A 498 46.01 0.19 -81.68
C GLY A 498 44.82 -0.63 -81.22
N GLU A 499 43.63 -0.39 -81.85
CA GLU A 499 42.31 -0.96 -81.47
C GLU A 499 42.23 -2.48 -81.64
N ALA A 500 43.04 -3.06 -82.54
CA ALA A 500 43.07 -4.50 -82.84
C ALA A 500 44.04 -5.28 -81.94
N SER A 501 44.80 -4.64 -81.07
CA SER A 501 45.84 -5.31 -80.26
C SER A 501 45.24 -6.14 -79.10
N ALA A 502 45.93 -7.18 -78.75
CA ALA A 502 45.59 -8.07 -77.64
C ALA A 502 45.60 -7.32 -76.30
N GLU A 503 46.50 -6.32 -76.18
CA GLU A 503 46.62 -5.45 -74.98
C GLU A 503 45.43 -4.56 -74.79
N TYR A 504 44.88 -3.93 -75.82
CA TYR A 504 43.66 -3.12 -75.74
C TYR A 504 42.46 -3.98 -75.46
N GLN A 505 42.30 -5.14 -76.08
CA GLN A 505 41.21 -6.08 -75.82
C GLN A 505 41.26 -6.65 -74.40
N ASN A 506 42.45 -6.81 -73.83
CA ASN A 506 42.62 -7.23 -72.44
C ASN A 506 42.29 -6.12 -71.44
N CYS A 507 42.64 -4.84 -71.77
CA CYS A 507 42.27 -3.72 -70.97
C CYS A 507 40.72 -3.58 -70.89
N LEU A 508 40.07 -3.69 -72.04
CA LEU A 508 38.56 -3.65 -72.10
C LEU A 508 37.94 -4.85 -71.39
N ARG A 509 38.54 -6.02 -71.40
CA ARG A 509 38.06 -7.18 -70.66
C ARG A 509 38.26 -7.01 -69.16
N SER A 510 39.36 -6.46 -68.70
CA SER A 510 39.63 -6.13 -67.31
C SER A 510 38.71 -5.04 -66.76
N ALA A 511 38.33 -4.05 -67.55
CA ALA A 511 37.40 -3.02 -67.23
C ALA A 511 35.93 -3.56 -67.08
N ARG A 512 35.60 -4.61 -67.87
CA ARG A 512 34.26 -5.25 -67.81
C ARG A 512 34.15 -6.34 -66.72
N SER A 513 35.24 -6.86 -66.15
CA SER A 513 35.22 -7.95 -65.16
C SER A 513 35.18 -7.48 -63.71
N SER A 514 35.16 -6.17 -63.40
CA SER A 514 35.04 -5.63 -62.04
C SER A 514 33.61 -5.49 -61.54
N GLY A 515 32.59 -5.97 -62.28
CA GLY A 515 31.23 -6.19 -61.79
C GLY A 515 31.16 -7.40 -60.86
N GLY A 516 31.53 -7.22 -59.58
CA GLY A 516 31.61 -8.26 -58.59
C GLY A 516 30.28 -8.96 -58.31
N ARG A 517 30.25 -10.28 -58.42
CA ARG A 517 29.25 -11.14 -57.84
C ARG A 517 29.36 -11.05 -56.34
N VAL A 518 28.37 -10.46 -55.64
CA VAL A 518 28.20 -10.61 -54.20
C VAL A 518 27.62 -12.00 -53.95
N GLY A 519 28.48 -12.89 -53.48
CA GLY A 519 28.08 -14.20 -52.97
C GLY A 519 27.25 -14.05 -51.72
N GLY A 520 26.09 -14.75 -51.66
CA GLY A 520 25.23 -14.80 -50.50
C GLY A 520 25.94 -15.43 -49.30
N GLY A 521 26.17 -14.66 -48.27
CA GLY A 521 26.53 -15.10 -46.93
C GLY A 521 25.30 -14.97 -46.04
N SER A 522 24.86 -16.12 -45.53
CA SER A 522 23.82 -16.23 -44.51
C SER A 522 24.21 -15.42 -43.27
N TRP A 523 23.51 -14.35 -42.97
CA TRP A 523 23.62 -13.64 -41.70
C TRP A 523 22.60 -14.22 -40.76
N GLY A 524 23.12 -14.92 -39.73
CA GLY A 524 22.35 -15.37 -38.59
C GLY A 524 21.63 -14.19 -37.93
N GLY A 525 20.34 -14.42 -37.63
CA GLY A 525 19.49 -13.42 -37.00
C GLY A 525 20.05 -13.04 -35.64
N TRP A 526 20.22 -11.76 -35.43
CA TRP A 526 20.31 -11.18 -34.10
C TRP A 526 18.88 -10.97 -33.59
N SER A 527 18.47 -11.85 -32.70
CA SER A 527 17.32 -11.59 -31.88
C SER A 527 17.70 -10.45 -30.92
N SER A 528 17.15 -9.29 -31.15
CA SER A 528 17.16 -8.21 -30.16
C SER A 528 16.30 -8.65 -28.97
N GLY A 529 16.93 -9.21 -27.96
CA GLY A 529 16.34 -9.34 -26.64
C GLY A 529 16.06 -7.94 -26.11
N GLY A 530 14.78 -7.54 -26.10
CA GLY A 530 14.34 -6.37 -25.39
C GLY A 530 14.49 -6.64 -23.90
N GLY A 531 15.52 -6.10 -23.26
CA GLY A 531 15.65 -6.09 -21.81
C GLY A 531 14.46 -5.30 -21.25
N GLY A 532 13.48 -5.99 -20.70
CA GLY A 532 12.46 -5.39 -19.86
C GLY A 532 13.14 -4.91 -18.59
N SER A 533 13.18 -3.62 -18.36
CA SER A 533 13.59 -3.06 -17.08
C SER A 533 12.56 -3.46 -16.05
N HIS A 534 12.92 -4.38 -15.18
CA HIS A 534 12.16 -4.74 -14.01
C HIS A 534 12.22 -3.60 -12.99
N LYS A 535 11.12 -3.43 -12.22
CA LYS A 535 10.81 -2.52 -11.09
C LYS A 535 11.84 -1.49 -10.69
#